data_009e54e55b3c0855623573ddc22b67f8
#
_entry.id   009e54e55b3c0855623573ddc22b67f8
#
_cell.length_a   1.000
_cell.length_b   1.000
_cell.length_c   1.000
_cell.angle_alpha   90.00
_cell.angle_beta   90.00
_cell.angle_gamma   90.00
#
_symmetry.space_group_name_H-M   'P 1'
#
loop_
_entity.id
_entity.type
_entity.pdbx_description
1 polymer ?
#
loop_
_entity_poly.entity_id
_entity_poly.type
_entity_poly.pdbx_seq_one_letter_code
_entity_poly.pdbx_strand_id
1 'polypeptide(L)'
;MLIALAALMPSKMFAGRPISQSELPKAAQTFITRHFSNDQVRKVELDNGYRGAEYEVDFTSGAEVDFKSDGDWKEVKAARGNSVPSAIVPTAIARYVATNFNGLTIVEISRKRGGYEVELNNGTELKLTEDAKPMQPRQGGRGQR
;
A
#
# COMPACT_ATOMS: atom_id res chain seq x y z
N MET A 1 -27.76 -10.25 11.65
CA MET A 1 -26.64 -11.08 11.22
C MET A 1 -26.12 -10.50 9.90
N LEU A 2 -25.16 -9.59 9.99
CA LEU A 2 -24.53 -8.97 8.83
C LEU A 2 -23.42 -9.91 8.34
N ILE A 3 -23.63 -10.54 7.19
CA ILE A 3 -22.59 -11.28 6.50
C ILE A 3 -21.71 -10.22 5.83
N ALA A 4 -20.57 -9.93 6.44
CA ALA A 4 -19.55 -9.18 5.76
C ALA A 4 -19.02 -10.04 4.60
N LEU A 5 -19.44 -9.72 3.39
CA LEU A 5 -18.86 -10.27 2.17
C LEU A 5 -17.43 -9.71 2.10
N ALA A 6 -16.47 -10.50 2.56
CA ALA A 6 -15.07 -10.20 2.31
C ALA A 6 -14.89 -10.22 0.80
N ALA A 7 -14.79 -9.05 0.20
CA ALA A 7 -14.35 -8.93 -1.16
C ALA A 7 -12.92 -9.48 -1.22
N LEU A 8 -12.78 -10.69 -1.74
CA LEU A 8 -11.48 -11.21 -2.17
C LEU A 8 -11.00 -10.25 -3.27
N MET A 9 -10.16 -9.30 -2.89
CA MET A 9 -9.40 -8.54 -3.87
C MET A 9 -8.56 -9.54 -4.66
N PRO A 10 -8.62 -9.51 -6.00
CA PRO A 10 -7.71 -10.33 -6.78
C PRO A 10 -6.29 -9.93 -6.40
N SER A 11 -5.52 -10.89 -5.90
CA SER A 11 -4.09 -10.68 -5.71
C SER A 11 -3.53 -10.18 -7.03
N LYS A 12 -2.92 -9.01 -6.99
CA LYS A 12 -2.18 -8.44 -8.11
C LYS A 12 -1.22 -9.50 -8.61
N MET A 13 -1.44 -10.04 -9.79
CA MET A 13 -0.43 -10.84 -10.45
C MET A 13 0.66 -9.90 -10.95
N PHE A 14 1.72 -9.77 -10.16
CA PHE A 14 2.92 -9.05 -10.56
C PHE A 14 3.70 -9.92 -11.54
N ALA A 15 3.70 -9.53 -12.83
CA ALA A 15 4.38 -10.26 -13.89
C ALA A 15 5.84 -9.80 -14.03
N GLY A 16 6.57 -9.77 -12.91
CA GLY A 16 7.94 -9.33 -12.87
C GLY A 16 8.94 -10.45 -13.07
N ARG A 17 10.18 -10.08 -13.39
CA ARG A 17 11.34 -10.98 -13.36
C ARG A 17 12.08 -10.84 -12.03
N PRO A 18 12.64 -11.93 -11.48
CA PRO A 18 13.45 -11.86 -10.28
C PRO A 18 14.71 -11.00 -10.50
N ILE A 19 15.03 -10.18 -9.52
CA ILE A 19 16.27 -9.42 -9.43
C ILE A 19 16.88 -9.56 -8.04
N SER A 20 18.12 -9.15 -7.86
CA SER A 20 18.73 -9.07 -6.53
C SER A 20 18.30 -7.79 -5.81
N GLN A 21 18.32 -7.82 -4.48
CA GLN A 21 18.00 -6.66 -3.65
C GLN A 21 18.91 -5.46 -3.94
N SER A 22 20.17 -5.71 -4.32
CA SER A 22 21.15 -4.67 -4.68
C SER A 22 20.79 -3.92 -5.96
N GLU A 23 19.94 -4.48 -6.81
CA GLU A 23 19.46 -3.84 -8.03
C GLU A 23 18.29 -2.89 -7.82
N LEU A 24 17.72 -2.86 -6.61
CA LEU A 24 16.69 -1.88 -6.25
C LEU A 24 17.27 -0.45 -6.31
N PRO A 25 16.47 0.55 -6.66
CA PRO A 25 16.83 1.95 -6.48
C PRO A 25 17.27 2.23 -5.05
N LYS A 26 18.24 3.13 -4.87
CA LYS A 26 18.81 3.42 -3.56
C LYS A 26 17.75 3.86 -2.52
N ALA A 27 16.77 4.65 -2.96
CA ALA A 27 15.67 5.07 -2.09
C ALA A 27 14.86 3.90 -1.56
N ALA A 28 14.60 2.88 -2.38
CA ALA A 28 13.92 1.66 -1.96
C ALA A 28 14.76 0.86 -0.96
N GLN A 29 16.06 0.72 -1.21
CA GLN A 29 16.96 0.05 -0.27
C GLN A 29 16.98 0.74 1.10
N THR A 30 17.05 2.08 1.11
CA THR A 30 17.01 2.89 2.34
C THR A 30 15.69 2.73 3.06
N PHE A 31 14.57 2.70 2.34
CA PHE A 31 13.25 2.47 2.90
C PHE A 31 13.14 1.12 3.62
N ILE A 32 13.61 0.05 2.97
CA ILE A 32 13.64 -1.29 3.54
C ILE A 32 14.47 -1.32 4.83
N THR A 33 15.67 -0.75 4.80
CA THR A 33 16.56 -0.70 5.98
C THR A 33 15.90 0.08 7.13
N ARG A 34 15.19 1.16 6.82
CA ARG A 34 14.57 2.02 7.85
C ARG A 34 13.34 1.38 8.48
N HIS A 35 12.48 0.75 7.68
CA HIS A 35 11.15 0.32 8.13
C HIS A 35 11.00 -1.19 8.30
N PHE A 36 11.88 -2.00 7.72
CA PHE A 36 11.83 -3.46 7.71
C PHE A 36 13.15 -4.10 8.15
N SER A 37 13.89 -3.43 9.03
CA SER A 37 15.20 -3.92 9.50
C SER A 37 15.13 -5.26 10.26
N ASN A 38 13.99 -5.57 10.86
CA ASN A 38 13.76 -6.82 11.59
C ASN A 38 13.15 -7.93 10.72
N ASP A 39 12.97 -7.67 9.43
CA ASP A 39 12.44 -8.63 8.48
C ASP A 39 13.50 -8.97 7.43
N GLN A 40 13.32 -10.07 6.73
CA GLN A 40 14.22 -10.50 5.67
C GLN A 40 13.51 -10.43 4.32
N VAL A 41 14.18 -9.87 3.33
CA VAL A 41 13.71 -9.90 1.96
C VAL A 41 13.78 -11.33 1.45
N ARG A 42 12.64 -11.86 1.03
CA ARG A 42 12.49 -13.19 0.46
C ARG A 42 12.64 -13.18 -1.06
N LYS A 43 12.08 -12.16 -1.71
CA LYS A 43 12.01 -12.06 -3.16
C LYS A 43 11.94 -10.60 -3.58
N VAL A 44 12.60 -10.28 -4.68
CA VAL A 44 12.47 -8.99 -5.36
C VAL A 44 12.17 -9.25 -6.83
N GLU A 45 11.16 -8.60 -7.35
CA GLU A 45 10.78 -8.65 -8.76
C GLU A 45 10.76 -7.26 -9.39
N LEU A 46 11.18 -7.18 -10.63
CA LEU A 46 11.11 -6.00 -11.48
C LEU A 46 10.11 -6.23 -12.59
N ASP A 47 9.08 -5.40 -12.67
CA ASP A 47 8.18 -5.32 -13.80
C ASP A 47 8.47 -4.05 -14.62
N ASN A 48 8.79 -4.23 -15.88
CA ASN A 48 8.95 -3.16 -16.87
C ASN A 48 7.65 -3.00 -17.67
N GLY A 49 6.58 -2.64 -16.98
CA GLY A 49 5.28 -2.44 -17.59
C GLY A 49 5.17 -1.14 -18.42
N TYR A 50 4.02 -0.97 -19.06
CA TYR A 50 3.71 0.19 -19.90
C TYR A 50 3.86 1.55 -19.17
N ARG A 51 3.76 1.56 -17.84
CA ARG A 51 3.87 2.76 -17.00
C ARG A 51 5.27 3.01 -16.44
N GLY A 52 6.26 2.26 -16.89
CA GLY A 52 7.62 2.30 -16.39
C GLY A 52 7.94 1.12 -15.46
N ALA A 53 9.14 1.13 -14.91
CA ALA A 53 9.59 0.09 -13.99
C ALA A 53 8.86 0.19 -12.65
N GLU A 54 8.40 -0.93 -12.14
CA GLU A 54 7.90 -1.10 -10.78
C GLU A 54 8.62 -2.28 -10.12
N TYR A 55 8.83 -2.18 -8.82
CA TYR A 55 9.52 -3.22 -8.05
C TYR A 55 8.59 -3.73 -6.97
N GLU A 56 8.52 -5.04 -6.81
CA GLU A 56 7.83 -5.70 -5.72
C GLU A 56 8.85 -6.39 -4.81
N VAL A 57 8.71 -6.17 -3.51
CA VAL A 57 9.58 -6.78 -2.50
C VAL A 57 8.71 -7.56 -1.52
N ASP A 58 8.90 -8.88 -1.52
CA ASP A 58 8.29 -9.78 -0.56
C ASP A 58 9.23 -10.04 0.61
N PHE A 59 8.69 -10.03 1.81
CA PHE A 59 9.41 -10.36 3.04
C PHE A 59 9.04 -11.74 3.57
N THR A 60 9.93 -12.33 4.35
CA THR A 60 9.69 -13.65 4.96
C THR A 60 8.51 -13.66 5.92
N SER A 61 8.18 -12.53 6.53
CA SER A 61 6.99 -12.36 7.37
C SER A 61 5.67 -12.47 6.61
N GLY A 62 5.70 -12.27 5.29
CA GLY A 62 4.51 -12.10 4.44
C GLY A 62 4.15 -10.64 4.16
N ALA A 63 4.91 -9.68 4.69
CA ALA A 63 4.80 -8.28 4.28
C ALA A 63 5.25 -8.10 2.83
N GLU A 64 4.74 -7.06 2.18
CA GLU A 64 5.01 -6.75 0.79
C GLU A 64 5.11 -5.24 0.61
N VAL A 65 6.05 -4.78 -0.19
CA VAL A 65 6.20 -3.38 -0.55
C VAL A 65 6.43 -3.24 -2.05
N ASP A 66 5.62 -2.40 -2.68
CA ASP A 66 5.80 -1.99 -4.06
C ASP A 66 6.47 -0.63 -4.12
N PHE A 67 7.44 -0.51 -5.02
CA PHE A 67 8.17 0.73 -5.29
C PHE A 67 8.00 1.17 -6.75
N LYS A 68 7.95 2.47 -6.93
CA LYS A 68 8.04 3.10 -8.27
C LYS A 68 9.47 3.04 -8.81
N SER A 69 9.64 3.39 -10.08
CA SER A 69 10.94 3.41 -10.77
C SER A 69 12.02 4.25 -10.07
N ASP A 70 11.63 5.30 -9.36
CA ASP A 70 12.55 6.16 -8.60
C ASP A 70 12.88 5.63 -7.19
N GLY A 71 12.26 4.53 -6.78
CA GLY A 71 12.42 3.92 -5.46
C GLY A 71 11.50 4.47 -4.38
N ASP A 72 10.60 5.39 -4.70
CA ASP A 72 9.54 5.79 -3.79
C ASP A 72 8.52 4.66 -3.62
N TRP A 73 8.07 4.41 -2.40
CA TRP A 73 7.06 3.40 -2.16
C TRP A 73 5.72 3.78 -2.78
N LYS A 74 5.04 2.79 -3.31
CA LYS A 74 3.73 2.90 -3.94
C LYS A 74 2.65 2.25 -3.09
N GLU A 75 2.95 1.08 -2.55
CA GLU A 75 2.05 0.30 -1.72
C GLU A 75 2.83 -0.43 -0.63
N VAL A 76 2.26 -0.49 0.56
CA VAL A 76 2.81 -1.24 1.70
C VAL A 76 1.70 -2.08 2.29
N LYS A 77 1.94 -3.38 2.35
CA LYS A 77 1.05 -4.37 2.95
C LYS A 77 1.73 -5.05 4.11
N ALA A 78 1.08 -5.02 5.26
CA ALA A 78 1.58 -5.68 6.46
C ALA A 78 1.45 -7.20 6.37
N ALA A 79 2.33 -7.91 7.06
CA ALA A 79 2.17 -9.33 7.30
C ALA A 79 0.86 -9.60 8.07
N ARG A 80 0.29 -10.78 7.87
CA ARG A 80 -0.93 -11.19 8.56
C ARG A 80 -0.80 -11.05 10.08
N GLY A 81 -1.75 -10.38 10.70
CA GLY A 81 -1.75 -10.11 12.13
C GLY A 81 -0.92 -8.91 12.58
N ASN A 82 -0.23 -8.25 11.65
CA ASN A 82 0.56 -7.04 11.90
C ASN A 82 -0.11 -5.82 11.26
N SER A 83 0.42 -4.66 11.55
CA SER A 83 0.02 -3.37 10.95
C SER A 83 1.17 -2.75 10.15
N VAL A 84 0.82 -1.88 9.22
CA VAL A 84 1.81 -1.06 8.51
C VAL A 84 2.59 -0.23 9.55
N PRO A 85 3.94 -0.14 9.44
CA PRO A 85 4.73 0.67 10.34
C PRO A 85 4.21 2.11 10.41
N SER A 86 3.99 2.61 11.62
CA SER A 86 3.40 3.94 11.84
C SER A 86 4.18 5.07 11.21
N ALA A 87 5.50 4.93 11.09
CA ALA A 87 6.37 5.92 10.45
C ALA A 87 6.12 6.07 8.94
N ILE A 88 5.48 5.08 8.29
CA ILE A 88 5.12 5.12 6.86
C ILE A 88 3.81 5.87 6.65
N VAL A 89 2.88 5.79 7.60
CA VAL A 89 1.54 6.36 7.47
C VAL A 89 1.59 7.88 7.67
N PRO A 90 1.09 8.68 6.71
CA PRO A 90 0.99 10.12 6.92
C PRO A 90 0.20 10.46 8.19
N THR A 91 0.65 11.47 8.93
CA THR A 91 0.06 11.83 10.21
C THR A 91 -1.43 12.12 10.12
N ALA A 92 -1.87 12.82 9.08
CA ALA A 92 -3.29 13.13 8.86
C ALA A 92 -4.14 11.85 8.69
N ILE A 93 -3.62 10.88 7.94
CA ILE A 93 -4.29 9.58 7.72
C ILE A 93 -4.37 8.78 9.02
N ALA A 94 -3.27 8.69 9.76
CA ALA A 94 -3.24 7.99 11.05
C ALA A 94 -4.23 8.60 12.05
N ARG A 95 -4.31 9.93 12.10
CA ARG A 95 -5.23 10.67 12.97
C ARG A 95 -6.68 10.44 12.57
N TYR A 96 -6.99 10.46 11.28
CA TYR A 96 -8.33 10.17 10.77
C TYR A 96 -8.81 8.77 11.17
N VAL A 97 -7.97 7.78 11.00
CA VAL A 97 -8.28 6.38 11.38
C VAL A 97 -8.46 6.27 12.88
N ALA A 98 -7.59 6.85 13.69
CA ALA A 98 -7.69 6.81 15.14
C ALA A 98 -8.99 7.46 15.65
N THR A 99 -9.44 8.54 15.02
CA THR A 99 -10.64 9.29 15.41
C THR A 99 -11.94 8.59 14.97
N ASN A 100 -11.98 8.08 13.73
CA ASN A 100 -13.21 7.58 13.12
C ASN A 100 -13.35 6.04 13.17
N PHE A 101 -12.25 5.33 13.38
CA PHE A 101 -12.17 3.88 13.40
C PHE A 101 -11.34 3.40 14.59
N ASN A 102 -11.70 3.88 15.78
CA ASN A 102 -10.99 3.59 17.01
C ASN A 102 -10.83 2.07 17.24
N GLY A 103 -9.64 1.65 17.61
CA GLY A 103 -9.30 0.24 17.85
C GLY A 103 -8.95 -0.58 16.60
N LEU A 104 -9.08 -0.01 15.40
CA LEU A 104 -8.68 -0.66 14.15
C LEU A 104 -7.27 -0.20 13.73
N THR A 105 -6.56 -1.09 13.04
CA THR A 105 -5.20 -0.84 12.55
C THR A 105 -5.15 -0.83 11.04
N ILE A 106 -4.19 -0.10 10.47
CA ILE A 106 -3.93 -0.05 9.04
C ILE A 106 -3.10 -1.27 8.66
N VAL A 107 -3.62 -2.11 7.79
CA VAL A 107 -2.93 -3.32 7.29
C VAL A 107 -2.40 -3.15 5.87
N GLU A 108 -2.89 -2.16 5.14
CA GLU A 108 -2.40 -1.82 3.80
C GLU A 108 -2.60 -0.34 3.54
N ILE A 109 -1.65 0.28 2.87
CA ILE A 109 -1.72 1.66 2.38
C ILE A 109 -1.13 1.77 0.99
N SER A 110 -1.87 2.39 0.07
CA SER A 110 -1.42 2.66 -1.30
C SER A 110 -1.48 4.15 -1.58
N ARG A 111 -0.48 4.66 -2.29
CA ARG A 111 -0.51 6.00 -2.86
C ARG A 111 -1.34 6.02 -4.14
N LYS A 112 -2.29 6.92 -4.20
CA LYS A 112 -3.14 7.14 -5.37
C LYS A 112 -3.03 8.60 -5.81
N ARG A 113 -3.50 8.89 -7.02
CA ARG A 113 -3.56 10.27 -7.47
C ARG A 113 -4.46 11.10 -6.55
N GLY A 114 -3.87 12.09 -5.87
CA GLY A 114 -4.57 13.00 -4.97
C GLY A 114 -4.79 12.47 -3.55
N GLY A 115 -4.20 11.32 -3.18
CA GLY A 115 -4.31 10.82 -1.82
C GLY A 115 -3.90 9.37 -1.63
N TYR A 116 -4.66 8.67 -0.79
CA TYR A 116 -4.33 7.33 -0.33
C TYR A 116 -5.55 6.42 -0.32
N GLU A 117 -5.31 5.16 -0.55
CA GLU A 117 -6.24 4.08 -0.29
C GLU A 117 -5.72 3.27 0.89
N VAL A 118 -6.55 3.04 1.89
CA VAL A 118 -6.15 2.41 3.16
C VAL A 118 -7.10 1.26 3.44
N GLU A 119 -6.55 0.10 3.80
CA GLU A 119 -7.31 -1.03 4.31
C GLU A 119 -7.06 -1.21 5.81
N LEU A 120 -8.14 -1.39 6.57
CA LEU A 120 -8.11 -1.66 8.00
C LEU A 120 -8.21 -3.17 8.28
N ASN A 121 -7.79 -3.58 9.47
CA ASN A 121 -7.74 -5.00 9.86
C ASN A 121 -9.09 -5.72 9.94
N ASN A 122 -10.20 -4.99 9.84
CA ASN A 122 -11.54 -5.57 9.70
C ASN A 122 -12.04 -5.65 8.25
N GLY A 123 -11.18 -5.31 7.26
CA GLY A 123 -11.52 -5.29 5.84
C GLY A 123 -12.14 -3.99 5.33
N THR A 124 -12.29 -2.97 6.18
CA THR A 124 -12.77 -1.65 5.75
C THR A 124 -11.76 -0.98 4.82
N GLU A 125 -12.21 -0.52 3.66
CA GLU A 125 -11.42 0.25 2.71
C GLU A 125 -11.78 1.73 2.77
N LEU A 126 -10.78 2.58 2.85
CA LEU A 126 -10.93 4.04 2.89
C LEU A 126 -10.16 4.65 1.71
N LYS A 127 -10.81 5.59 1.03
CA LYS A 127 -10.16 6.45 0.02
C LYS A 127 -10.14 7.86 0.56
N LEU A 128 -8.95 8.35 0.86
CA LEU A 128 -8.72 9.62 1.53
C LEU A 128 -7.83 10.52 0.70
N THR A 129 -8.11 11.81 0.71
CA THR A 129 -7.21 12.83 0.15
C THR A 129 -5.94 12.92 0.99
N GLU A 130 -4.94 13.67 0.54
CA GLU A 130 -3.68 13.87 1.29
C GLU A 130 -3.90 14.49 2.67
N ASP A 131 -4.94 15.31 2.83
CA ASP A 131 -5.35 15.90 4.10
C ASP A 131 -6.42 15.08 4.84
N ALA A 132 -6.55 13.80 4.49
CA ALA A 132 -7.40 12.82 5.14
C ALA A 132 -8.91 13.15 5.08
N LYS A 133 -9.38 13.70 3.97
CA LYS A 133 -10.80 13.84 3.70
C LYS A 133 -11.28 12.68 2.82
N PRO A 134 -12.47 12.12 3.06
CA PRO A 134 -13.03 11.10 2.17
C PRO A 134 -13.09 11.60 0.72
N MET A 135 -12.57 10.80 -0.20
CA MET A 135 -12.71 11.09 -1.62
C MET A 135 -14.15 10.85 -2.05
N GLN A 136 -14.74 11.85 -2.70
CA GLN A 136 -16.03 11.67 -3.33
C GLN A 136 -15.89 10.77 -4.57
N PRO A 137 -16.83 9.83 -4.81
CA PRO A 137 -16.90 9.14 -6.08
C PRO A 137 -17.02 10.19 -7.19
N ARG A 138 -16.22 10.05 -8.27
CA ARG A 138 -16.41 10.92 -9.44
C ARG A 138 -17.85 10.75 -9.92
N GLN A 139 -18.66 11.76 -9.76
CA GLN A 139 -19.92 11.83 -10.48
C GLN A 139 -19.57 11.90 -11.97
N GLY A 140 -19.86 10.83 -12.69
CA GLY A 140 -19.79 10.82 -14.13
C GLY A 140 -20.66 11.97 -14.63
N GLY A 141 -20.04 12.96 -15.28
CA GLY A 141 -20.79 14.05 -15.89
C GLY A 141 -21.76 13.44 -16.90
N ARG A 142 -23.03 13.36 -16.51
CA ARG A 142 -24.10 13.28 -17.50
C ARG A 142 -24.08 14.60 -18.24
N GLY A 143 -23.49 14.55 -19.42
CA GLY A 143 -23.70 15.64 -20.39
C GLY A 143 -25.18 15.85 -20.53
N GLN A 144 -25.66 16.98 -20.05
CA GLN A 144 -26.95 17.48 -20.47
C GLN A 144 -26.80 17.85 -21.95
N ARG A 145 -27.51 17.14 -22.79
CA ARG A 145 -27.80 17.57 -24.14
C ARG A 145 -28.96 18.54 -24.13
#